data_cb7ca341ff7892d9049a948410e865ab
#
_entry.id   cb7ca341ff7892d9049a948410e865ab
#
_cell.length_a   1.000
_cell.length_b   1.000
_cell.length_c   1.000
_cell.angle_alpha   90.00
_cell.angle_beta   90.00
_cell.angle_gamma   90.00
#
_symmetry.space_group_name_H-M   'P 1'
#
loop_
_entity.id
_entity.type
_entity.pdbx_description
1 polymer ?
#
loop_
_entity_poly.entity_id
_entity_poly.type
_entity_poly.pdbx_seq_one_letter_code
_entity_poly.pdbx_strand_id
1 'polypeptide(L)'
;MKYLKLMLCVSICGVMLVAATGCSGSLTGGKRIIRISHAQSETHPEHLGLLKFKEYVEANLGNKYEVQIFPNELLGAAQKAIELTQTGAIDFVVAGTANLETFADVYEIFSMPYLFTSEEAYHAVMNDTDYMENVYDSTDEAGFRVMTWYNAGTRNFYATTPINTPDDLKGLKIRVQQSPASVKMVQAFGAAATPLSFGDVYTAIQQHVIDGAENNELALTNNKHGEVAKYFSYTKHQMVPDMLVGNLKFLNSLSDEELAVFKEAARLSTEEELSCWGDQVEEAKQIAENDMGVTFIDVDISEFSNKVSNVQQEMLDANPDIQDLYNHIQAINAEYEEGSAQ
;
A
#
# COMPACT_ATOMS: atom_id res chain seq x y z
N MET A 1 -30.89 -45.34 44.90
CA MET A 1 -30.92 -44.46 43.73
C MET A 1 -30.25 -43.10 43.90
N LYS A 2 -30.16 -42.49 45.10
CA LYS A 2 -29.48 -41.19 45.32
C LYS A 2 -27.94 -41.27 45.20
N TYR A 3 -27.31 -42.35 45.63
CA TYR A 3 -25.84 -42.50 45.59
C TYR A 3 -25.30 -42.87 44.21
N LEU A 4 -26.11 -43.46 43.32
CA LEU A 4 -25.72 -43.77 41.94
C LEU A 4 -25.63 -42.53 41.06
N LYS A 5 -26.49 -41.52 41.33
CA LYS A 5 -26.45 -40.22 40.63
C LYS A 5 -25.26 -39.36 41.07
N LEU A 6 -24.80 -39.49 42.35
CA LEU A 6 -23.66 -38.74 42.87
C LEU A 6 -22.33 -39.28 42.30
N MET A 7 -22.20 -40.61 42.13
CA MET A 7 -21.00 -41.19 41.51
C MET A 7 -20.90 -40.85 40.01
N LEU A 8 -22.00 -40.72 39.30
CA LEU A 8 -21.98 -40.36 37.89
C LEU A 8 -21.55 -38.90 37.66
N CYS A 9 -21.94 -37.97 38.54
CA CYS A 9 -21.54 -36.56 38.45
C CYS A 9 -20.05 -36.36 38.80
N VAL A 10 -19.48 -37.11 39.72
CA VAL A 10 -18.05 -36.99 40.06
C VAL A 10 -17.18 -37.57 38.95
N SER A 11 -17.62 -38.63 38.25
CA SER A 11 -16.88 -39.20 37.12
C SER A 11 -16.89 -38.26 35.86
N ILE A 12 -17.92 -37.48 35.64
CA ILE A 12 -18.02 -36.53 34.51
C ILE A 12 -17.18 -35.28 34.78
N CYS A 13 -17.11 -34.78 36.02
CA CYS A 13 -16.22 -33.66 36.38
C CYS A 13 -14.73 -34.05 36.36
N GLY A 14 -14.37 -35.30 36.68
CA GLY A 14 -12.99 -35.77 36.58
C GLY A 14 -12.46 -35.88 35.15
N VAL A 15 -13.32 -36.19 34.17
CA VAL A 15 -12.94 -36.29 32.75
C VAL A 15 -12.82 -34.91 32.09
N MET A 16 -13.56 -33.89 32.54
CA MET A 16 -13.42 -32.53 32.03
C MET A 16 -12.17 -31.79 32.52
N LEU A 17 -11.59 -32.15 33.66
CA LEU A 17 -10.35 -31.54 34.15
C LEU A 17 -9.08 -32.07 33.43
N VAL A 18 -9.13 -33.25 32.81
CA VAL A 18 -8.01 -33.82 32.06
C VAL A 18 -7.95 -33.28 30.61
N ALA A 19 -9.08 -32.76 30.08
CA ALA A 19 -9.11 -32.17 28.74
C ALA A 19 -8.57 -30.73 28.67
N ALA A 20 -8.35 -30.05 29.82
CA ALA A 20 -7.86 -28.66 29.84
C ALA A 20 -6.33 -28.53 29.93
N THR A 21 -5.59 -29.61 30.06
CA THR A 21 -4.12 -29.62 30.11
C THR A 21 -3.47 -30.10 28.81
N GLY A 22 -4.23 -30.27 27.75
CA GLY A 22 -3.78 -30.81 26.46
C GLY A 22 -3.38 -29.82 25.40
N CYS A 23 -3.24 -28.50 25.68
CA CYS A 23 -2.83 -27.50 24.71
C CYS A 23 -1.50 -26.80 25.03
N SER A 24 -0.60 -27.42 25.79
CA SER A 24 0.82 -27.10 25.68
C SER A 24 1.53 -28.16 24.85
N GLY A 25 1.04 -28.32 23.60
CA GLY A 25 1.79 -29.05 22.59
C GLY A 25 3.03 -28.21 22.28
N SER A 26 4.17 -28.64 22.82
CA SER A 26 5.48 -28.31 22.31
C SER A 26 5.45 -28.61 20.81
N LEU A 27 5.36 -27.58 19.98
CA LEU A 27 5.57 -27.68 18.51
C LEU A 27 7.06 -27.96 18.30
N THR A 28 7.49 -29.18 18.58
CA THR A 28 8.80 -29.67 18.16
C THR A 28 8.72 -29.92 16.66
N GLY A 29 9.24 -28.98 15.85
CA GLY A 29 9.63 -29.22 14.47
C GLY A 29 8.83 -28.59 13.35
N GLY A 30 7.83 -27.72 13.63
CA GLY A 30 7.16 -26.95 12.57
C GLY A 30 7.80 -25.57 12.39
N LYS A 31 8.02 -25.17 11.13
CA LYS A 31 8.42 -23.79 10.80
C LYS A 31 7.30 -22.82 11.18
N ARG A 32 7.68 -21.61 11.64
CA ARG A 32 6.71 -20.51 11.77
C ARG A 32 6.33 -20.01 10.39
N ILE A 33 5.03 -19.91 10.11
CA ILE A 33 4.52 -19.32 8.90
C ILE A 33 4.55 -17.80 9.06
N ILE A 34 5.21 -17.12 8.13
CA ILE A 34 5.21 -15.68 7.95
C ILE A 34 4.18 -15.34 6.86
N ARG A 35 3.14 -14.60 7.21
CA ARG A 35 2.07 -14.21 6.29
C ARG A 35 2.26 -12.79 5.83
N ILE A 36 2.29 -12.60 4.50
CA ILE A 36 2.37 -11.28 3.85
C ILE A 36 1.10 -11.08 3.04
N SER A 37 0.36 -10.00 3.28
CA SER A 37 -0.84 -9.61 2.53
C SER A 37 -0.55 -8.43 1.63
N HIS A 38 -1.15 -8.40 0.43
CA HIS A 38 -1.14 -7.23 -0.45
C HIS A 38 -2.37 -7.19 -1.36
N ALA A 39 -2.63 -6.03 -1.97
CA ALA A 39 -3.81 -5.80 -2.79
C ALA A 39 -3.62 -6.15 -4.28
N GLN A 40 -2.39 -6.27 -4.74
CA GLN A 40 -2.06 -6.42 -6.15
C GLN A 40 -2.20 -7.86 -6.64
N SER A 41 -2.21 -8.05 -7.98
CA SER A 41 -2.21 -9.37 -8.61
C SER A 41 -0.84 -10.06 -8.48
N GLU A 42 -0.80 -11.36 -8.78
CA GLU A 42 0.45 -12.15 -8.78
C GLU A 42 1.44 -11.76 -9.89
N THR A 43 1.00 -10.99 -10.87
CA THR A 43 1.84 -10.50 -11.98
C THR A 43 2.41 -9.11 -11.73
N HIS A 44 1.93 -8.40 -10.70
CA HIS A 44 2.36 -7.05 -10.39
C HIS A 44 3.83 -7.01 -9.89
N PRO A 45 4.62 -5.95 -10.22
CA PRO A 45 6.00 -5.80 -9.73
C PRO A 45 6.15 -5.98 -8.23
N GLU A 46 5.24 -5.42 -7.44
CA GLU A 46 5.20 -5.59 -5.98
C GLU A 46 5.18 -7.08 -5.56
N HIS A 47 4.36 -7.92 -6.23
CA HIS A 47 4.32 -9.35 -5.93
C HIS A 47 5.65 -10.03 -6.28
N LEU A 48 6.27 -9.65 -7.40
CA LEU A 48 7.58 -10.18 -7.80
C LEU A 48 8.67 -9.80 -6.78
N GLY A 49 8.64 -8.57 -6.30
CA GLY A 49 9.49 -8.14 -5.19
C GLY A 49 9.26 -8.98 -3.91
N LEU A 50 8.02 -9.25 -3.56
CA LEU A 50 7.70 -10.10 -2.40
C LEU A 50 8.14 -11.56 -2.60
N LEU A 51 8.15 -12.09 -3.83
CA LEU A 51 8.75 -13.40 -4.12
C LEU A 51 10.26 -13.39 -3.83
N LYS A 52 10.95 -12.29 -4.12
CA LYS A 52 12.36 -12.09 -3.77
C LYS A 52 12.59 -12.04 -2.27
N PHE A 53 11.73 -11.32 -1.55
CA PHE A 53 11.73 -11.32 -0.08
C PHE A 53 11.61 -12.75 0.47
N LYS A 54 10.61 -13.51 -0.02
CA LYS A 54 10.39 -14.90 0.35
C LYS A 54 11.62 -15.76 0.10
N GLU A 55 12.16 -15.70 -1.12
CA GLU A 55 13.36 -16.44 -1.52
C GLU A 55 14.52 -16.22 -0.54
N TYR A 56 14.80 -14.95 -0.22
CA TYR A 56 15.92 -14.58 0.65
C TYR A 56 15.71 -15.02 2.10
N VAL A 57 14.51 -14.82 2.66
CA VAL A 57 14.19 -15.27 4.03
C VAL A 57 14.29 -16.79 4.12
N GLU A 58 13.71 -17.54 3.18
CA GLU A 58 13.73 -19.01 3.20
C GLU A 58 15.12 -19.60 2.93
N ALA A 59 15.96 -18.92 2.15
CA ALA A 59 17.35 -19.33 1.93
C ALA A 59 18.21 -19.22 3.20
N ASN A 60 17.98 -18.15 4.01
CA ASN A 60 18.81 -17.87 5.19
C ASN A 60 18.20 -18.40 6.50
N LEU A 61 16.88 -18.42 6.61
CA LEU A 61 16.13 -18.78 7.83
C LEU A 61 15.08 -19.88 7.58
N GLY A 62 15.16 -20.59 6.47
CA GLY A 62 14.14 -21.58 6.08
C GLY A 62 14.06 -22.82 7.00
N ASN A 63 14.96 -22.97 7.97
CA ASN A 63 14.83 -23.94 9.05
C ASN A 63 13.85 -23.47 10.15
N LYS A 64 13.58 -22.15 10.26
CA LYS A 64 12.72 -21.52 11.26
C LYS A 64 11.42 -20.98 10.67
N TYR A 65 11.47 -20.42 9.44
CA TYR A 65 10.36 -19.69 8.82
C TYR A 65 9.99 -20.27 7.46
N GLU A 66 8.70 -20.15 7.13
CA GLU A 66 8.11 -20.37 5.82
C GLU A 66 7.28 -19.12 5.45
N VAL A 67 7.54 -18.49 4.32
CA VAL A 67 6.86 -17.28 3.88
C VAL A 67 5.69 -17.62 2.95
N GLN A 68 4.50 -17.14 3.27
CA GLN A 68 3.29 -17.27 2.47
C GLN A 68 2.78 -15.88 2.08
N ILE A 69 2.64 -15.64 0.77
CA ILE A 69 2.17 -14.37 0.21
C ILE A 69 0.71 -14.53 -0.20
N PHE A 70 -0.12 -13.57 0.18
CA PHE A 70 -1.57 -13.54 -0.07
C PHE A 70 -1.91 -12.30 -0.90
N PRO A 71 -1.97 -12.44 -2.26
CA PRO A 71 -2.30 -11.35 -3.18
C PRO A 71 -3.81 -11.05 -3.20
N ASN A 72 -4.21 -10.03 -4.00
CA ASN A 72 -5.59 -9.72 -4.33
C ASN A 72 -6.50 -9.52 -3.10
N GLU A 73 -6.00 -8.90 -2.03
CA GLU A 73 -6.77 -8.67 -0.78
C GLU A 73 -7.35 -9.96 -0.15
N LEU A 74 -6.72 -11.13 -0.38
CA LEU A 74 -7.22 -12.42 0.13
C LEU A 74 -7.35 -12.46 1.67
N LEU A 75 -6.56 -11.69 2.40
CA LEU A 75 -6.64 -11.57 3.86
C LEU A 75 -7.42 -10.33 4.32
N GLY A 76 -8.01 -9.60 3.40
CA GLY A 76 -8.78 -8.38 3.63
C GLY A 76 -8.23 -7.19 2.86
N ALA A 77 -9.07 -6.17 2.67
CA ALA A 77 -8.68 -4.90 2.09
C ALA A 77 -7.60 -4.19 2.93
N ALA A 78 -6.89 -3.21 2.34
CA ALA A 78 -5.68 -2.62 2.91
C ALA A 78 -5.82 -2.21 4.38
N GLN A 79 -6.83 -1.42 4.75
CA GLN A 79 -7.05 -1.04 6.16
C GLN A 79 -7.23 -2.25 7.08
N LYS A 80 -8.01 -3.25 6.65
CA LYS A 80 -8.20 -4.47 7.43
C LYS A 80 -6.92 -5.26 7.58
N ALA A 81 -6.13 -5.35 6.54
CA ALA A 81 -4.83 -6.03 6.58
C ALA A 81 -3.82 -5.30 7.49
N ILE A 82 -3.82 -3.95 7.52
CA ILE A 82 -3.04 -3.16 8.48
C ILE A 82 -3.47 -3.46 9.92
N GLU A 83 -4.77 -3.47 10.24
CA GLU A 83 -5.28 -3.85 11.57
C GLU A 83 -4.87 -5.28 11.98
N LEU A 84 -4.91 -6.23 11.03
CA LEU A 84 -4.47 -7.60 11.27
C LEU A 84 -2.95 -7.67 11.52
N THR A 85 -2.17 -6.79 10.86
CA THR A 85 -0.73 -6.65 11.11
C THR A 85 -0.47 -6.04 12.48
N GLN A 86 -1.19 -5.00 12.89
CA GLN A 86 -1.07 -4.42 14.25
C GLN A 86 -1.30 -5.48 15.34
N THR A 87 -2.30 -6.32 15.16
CA THR A 87 -2.64 -7.38 16.15
C THR A 87 -1.76 -8.62 16.06
N GLY A 88 -0.96 -8.76 15.00
CA GLY A 88 -0.10 -9.92 14.73
C GLY A 88 -0.86 -11.15 14.21
N ALA A 89 -2.07 -10.97 13.68
CA ALA A 89 -2.80 -12.04 12.98
C ALA A 89 -2.15 -12.35 11.63
N ILE A 90 -1.55 -11.35 10.98
CA ILE A 90 -0.59 -11.48 9.87
C ILE A 90 0.71 -10.79 10.24
N ASP A 91 1.82 -11.20 9.63
CA ASP A 91 3.15 -10.71 10.02
C ASP A 91 3.53 -9.45 9.23
N PHE A 92 3.15 -9.37 7.95
CA PHE A 92 3.43 -8.23 7.09
C PHE A 92 2.23 -7.90 6.19
N VAL A 93 2.12 -6.63 5.83
CA VAL A 93 1.20 -6.14 4.78
C VAL A 93 1.95 -5.17 3.88
N VAL A 94 1.67 -5.17 2.57
CA VAL A 94 2.00 -4.04 1.70
C VAL A 94 0.75 -3.19 1.56
N ALA A 95 0.90 -1.91 1.84
CA ALA A 95 -0.19 -0.94 1.76
C ALA A 95 0.34 0.46 1.40
N GLY A 96 -0.40 1.17 0.57
CA GLY A 96 -0.11 2.56 0.21
C GLY A 96 -0.10 3.48 1.42
N THR A 97 0.79 4.47 1.41
CA THR A 97 0.88 5.48 2.48
C THR A 97 -0.45 6.19 2.72
N ALA A 98 -1.26 6.36 1.68
CA ALA A 98 -2.62 6.89 1.80
C ALA A 98 -3.56 6.04 2.68
N ASN A 99 -3.31 4.73 2.82
CA ASN A 99 -4.05 3.90 3.78
C ASN A 99 -3.40 3.94 5.18
N LEU A 100 -2.08 4.18 5.25
CA LEU A 100 -1.34 4.27 6.51
C LEU A 100 -1.61 5.58 7.26
N GLU A 101 -1.96 6.67 6.58
CA GLU A 101 -2.20 7.97 7.21
C GLU A 101 -3.27 7.95 8.31
N THR A 102 -4.22 7.00 8.25
CA THR A 102 -5.25 6.83 9.29
C THR A 102 -4.75 6.09 10.54
N PHE A 103 -3.54 5.56 10.51
CA PHE A 103 -2.87 4.87 11.62
C PHE A 103 -1.65 5.64 12.13
N ALA A 104 -1.01 6.43 11.27
CA ALA A 104 0.15 7.26 11.60
C ALA A 104 0.16 8.50 10.70
N ASP A 105 -0.14 9.64 11.27
CA ASP A 105 -0.41 10.91 10.58
C ASP A 105 0.75 11.38 9.69
N VAL A 106 1.99 10.97 9.98
CA VAL A 106 3.17 11.32 9.17
C VAL A 106 3.02 10.91 7.70
N TYR A 107 2.27 9.83 7.42
CA TYR A 107 2.10 9.33 6.06
C TYR A 107 1.13 10.14 5.20
N GLU A 108 0.36 11.07 5.77
CA GLU A 108 -0.53 11.93 4.97
C GLU A 108 0.25 12.82 3.99
N ILE A 109 1.53 13.13 4.29
CA ILE A 109 2.37 13.94 3.40
C ILE A 109 2.46 13.37 1.99
N PHE A 110 2.58 12.04 1.87
CA PHE A 110 2.68 11.36 0.57
C PHE A 110 1.36 11.40 -0.23
N SER A 111 0.27 11.82 0.42
CA SER A 111 -1.03 12.06 -0.24
C SER A 111 -1.19 13.51 -0.71
N MET A 112 -0.18 14.37 -0.53
CA MET A 112 -0.19 15.74 -1.07
C MET A 112 -0.16 15.71 -2.60
N PRO A 113 -1.04 16.46 -3.29
CA PRO A 113 -0.96 16.59 -4.74
C PRO A 113 0.33 17.31 -5.15
N TYR A 114 1.00 16.82 -6.20
CA TYR A 114 2.22 17.41 -6.77
C TYR A 114 3.34 17.63 -5.73
N LEU A 115 3.47 16.69 -4.79
CA LEU A 115 4.51 16.75 -3.76
C LEU A 115 5.91 16.61 -4.37
N PHE A 116 6.07 15.68 -5.32
CA PHE A 116 7.33 15.41 -6.02
C PHE A 116 7.31 16.05 -7.40
N THR A 117 8.44 16.61 -7.82
CA THR A 117 8.58 17.30 -9.11
C THR A 117 8.94 16.34 -10.25
N SER A 118 9.52 15.18 -9.92
CA SER A 118 9.87 14.13 -10.88
C SER A 118 9.92 12.74 -10.21
N GLU A 119 9.96 11.68 -11.02
CA GLU A 119 10.15 10.31 -10.51
C GLU A 119 11.54 10.13 -9.90
N GLU A 120 12.56 10.80 -10.45
CA GLU A 120 13.92 10.77 -9.92
C GLU A 120 13.97 11.40 -8.51
N ALA A 121 13.32 12.56 -8.30
CA ALA A 121 13.23 13.19 -6.99
C ALA A 121 12.45 12.30 -6.01
N TYR A 122 11.34 11.69 -6.45
CA TYR A 122 10.57 10.74 -5.65
C TYR A 122 11.45 9.55 -5.21
N HIS A 123 12.16 8.91 -6.15
CA HIS A 123 13.07 7.81 -5.82
C HIS A 123 14.22 8.24 -4.92
N ALA A 124 14.75 9.46 -5.09
CA ALA A 124 15.82 9.98 -4.24
C ALA A 124 15.36 10.15 -2.78
N VAL A 125 14.15 10.69 -2.57
CA VAL A 125 13.56 10.79 -1.23
C VAL A 125 13.37 9.42 -0.62
N MET A 126 12.75 8.48 -1.36
CA MET A 126 12.43 7.15 -0.82
C MET A 126 13.68 6.30 -0.57
N ASN A 127 14.79 6.56 -1.26
CA ASN A 127 16.07 5.89 -1.07
C ASN A 127 17.01 6.62 -0.07
N ASP A 128 16.62 7.77 0.46
CA ASP A 128 17.34 8.40 1.57
C ASP A 128 17.07 7.64 2.87
N THR A 129 17.74 6.51 3.01
CA THR A 129 17.55 5.58 4.12
C THR A 129 17.85 6.21 5.47
N ASP A 130 18.83 7.11 5.54
CA ASP A 130 19.23 7.78 6.77
C ASP A 130 18.10 8.69 7.31
N TYR A 131 17.35 9.31 6.42
CA TYR A 131 16.20 10.13 6.78
C TYR A 131 14.93 9.28 6.97
N MET A 132 14.63 8.41 6.01
CA MET A 132 13.39 7.63 5.99
C MET A 132 13.32 6.60 7.12
N GLU A 133 14.44 6.10 7.65
CA GLU A 133 14.42 5.19 8.81
C GLU A 133 13.74 5.85 10.03
N ASN A 134 13.92 7.16 10.23
CA ASN A 134 13.21 7.89 11.29
C ASN A 134 11.69 7.94 11.06
N VAL A 135 11.26 8.09 9.79
CA VAL A 135 9.84 8.06 9.41
C VAL A 135 9.27 6.65 9.64
N TYR A 136 10.01 5.61 9.28
CA TYR A 136 9.60 4.21 9.44
C TYR A 136 9.46 3.80 10.90
N ASP A 137 10.38 4.22 11.76
CA ASP A 137 10.36 3.92 13.19
C ASP A 137 9.28 4.72 13.95
N SER A 138 8.84 5.87 13.43
CA SER A 138 7.78 6.69 14.05
C SER A 138 6.45 5.95 14.17
N THR A 139 6.26 4.84 13.44
CA THR A 139 5.05 4.02 13.46
C THR A 139 4.98 2.99 14.59
N ASP A 140 6.01 2.90 15.43
CA ASP A 140 6.07 1.91 16.53
C ASP A 140 4.88 2.05 17.50
N GLU A 141 4.42 3.26 17.78
CA GLU A 141 3.24 3.50 18.62
C GLU A 141 1.95 2.96 18.00
N ALA A 142 1.90 2.86 16.67
CA ALA A 142 0.81 2.23 15.95
C ALA A 142 0.86 0.69 15.96
N GLY A 143 1.91 0.09 16.55
CA GLY A 143 2.07 -1.37 16.69
C GLY A 143 2.60 -2.07 15.45
N PHE A 144 3.14 -1.32 14.51
CA PHE A 144 3.82 -1.81 13.33
C PHE A 144 5.03 -0.93 12.98
N ARG A 145 5.91 -1.45 12.12
CA ARG A 145 7.06 -0.72 11.59
C ARG A 145 7.17 -0.94 10.10
N VAL A 146 7.50 0.11 9.35
CA VAL A 146 7.81 -0.01 7.94
C VAL A 146 9.20 -0.59 7.76
N MET A 147 9.35 -1.53 6.83
CA MET A 147 10.61 -2.21 6.54
C MET A 147 11.27 -1.71 5.26
N THR A 148 10.46 -1.32 4.28
CA THR A 148 10.89 -0.78 2.98
C THR A 148 9.70 -0.20 2.23
N TRP A 149 9.98 0.40 1.08
CA TRP A 149 9.00 0.96 0.17
C TRP A 149 8.99 0.23 -1.18
N TYR A 150 7.89 0.38 -1.91
CA TYR A 150 7.74 -0.04 -3.30
C TYR A 150 7.24 1.11 -4.14
N ASN A 151 7.66 1.13 -5.41
CA ASN A 151 7.16 2.10 -6.37
C ASN A 151 5.67 1.82 -6.66
N ALA A 152 4.87 2.85 -6.67
CA ALA A 152 3.48 2.77 -7.10
C ALA A 152 3.20 3.71 -8.29
N GLY A 153 4.28 4.19 -8.92
CA GLY A 153 4.24 5.06 -10.10
C GLY A 153 3.56 6.39 -9.87
N THR A 154 3.29 7.06 -10.97
CA THR A 154 2.57 8.33 -10.97
C THR A 154 1.08 8.10 -11.14
N ARG A 155 0.27 8.69 -10.26
CA ARG A 155 -1.18 8.53 -10.25
C ARG A 155 -1.85 9.54 -11.19
N ASN A 156 -2.81 9.03 -11.93
CA ASN A 156 -3.53 9.72 -13.00
C ASN A 156 -5.02 9.39 -12.91
N PHE A 157 -5.90 10.25 -13.41
CA PHE A 157 -7.32 9.91 -13.48
C PHE A 157 -7.61 8.97 -14.64
N TYR A 158 -8.46 7.98 -14.40
CA TYR A 158 -9.08 7.17 -15.44
C TYR A 158 -10.58 7.02 -15.18
N ALA A 159 -11.38 7.12 -16.24
CA ALA A 159 -12.82 7.21 -16.11
C ALA A 159 -13.57 6.64 -17.33
N THR A 160 -14.89 6.56 -17.20
CA THR A 160 -15.81 6.19 -18.31
C THR A 160 -15.96 7.29 -19.35
N THR A 161 -15.56 8.53 -19.03
CA THR A 161 -15.59 9.72 -19.89
C THR A 161 -14.20 10.38 -19.92
N PRO A 162 -13.84 11.07 -21.01
CA PRO A 162 -12.55 11.75 -21.09
C PRO A 162 -12.45 12.90 -20.06
N ILE A 163 -11.26 13.06 -19.47
CA ILE A 163 -10.91 14.18 -18.59
C ILE A 163 -9.76 14.93 -19.24
N ASN A 164 -10.03 16.08 -19.86
CA ASN A 164 -9.05 16.91 -20.54
C ASN A 164 -8.64 18.13 -19.69
N THR A 165 -9.56 18.61 -18.86
CA THR A 165 -9.40 19.77 -17.99
C THR A 165 -9.93 19.46 -16.58
N PRO A 166 -9.56 20.22 -15.54
CA PRO A 166 -10.16 20.04 -14.21
C PRO A 166 -11.68 20.20 -14.18
N ASP A 167 -12.23 20.97 -15.12
CA ASP A 167 -13.68 21.19 -15.22
C ASP A 167 -14.46 19.93 -15.63
N ASP A 168 -13.82 18.99 -16.33
CA ASP A 168 -14.40 17.70 -16.71
C ASP A 168 -14.61 16.77 -15.51
N LEU A 169 -13.93 17.04 -14.38
CA LEU A 169 -14.13 16.31 -13.13
C LEU A 169 -15.40 16.70 -12.38
N LYS A 170 -16.01 17.85 -12.71
CA LYS A 170 -17.20 18.34 -12.02
C LYS A 170 -18.38 17.39 -12.17
N GLY A 171 -18.88 16.93 -11.02
CA GLY A 171 -20.03 16.03 -10.96
C GLY A 171 -19.68 14.55 -11.14
N LEU A 172 -18.44 14.20 -11.49
CA LEU A 172 -17.99 12.82 -11.50
C LEU A 172 -17.79 12.29 -10.07
N LYS A 173 -18.10 11.02 -9.86
CA LYS A 173 -17.78 10.27 -8.66
C LYS A 173 -16.48 9.53 -8.90
N ILE A 174 -15.42 9.99 -8.27
CA ILE A 174 -14.07 9.42 -8.43
C ILE A 174 -13.72 8.62 -7.17
N ARG A 175 -13.38 7.36 -7.37
CA ARG A 175 -12.85 6.54 -6.28
C ARG A 175 -11.48 7.05 -5.86
N VAL A 176 -11.28 7.12 -4.57
CA VAL A 176 -9.97 7.35 -3.94
C VAL A 176 -9.64 6.22 -2.95
N GLN A 177 -8.39 6.15 -2.54
CA GLN A 177 -8.01 5.33 -1.39
C GLN A 177 -8.75 5.82 -0.13
N GLN A 178 -8.77 5.01 0.92
CA GLN A 178 -9.40 5.38 2.21
C GLN A 178 -8.48 6.37 2.96
N SER A 179 -8.32 7.54 2.42
CA SER A 179 -7.40 8.61 2.80
C SER A 179 -8.16 9.94 2.87
N PRO A 180 -8.23 10.60 4.03
CA PRO A 180 -8.75 11.96 4.16
C PRO A 180 -8.07 12.95 3.21
N ALA A 181 -6.74 12.86 3.04
CA ALA A 181 -5.98 13.73 2.16
C ALA A 181 -6.36 13.54 0.68
N SER A 182 -6.50 12.28 0.21
CA SER A 182 -6.95 12.00 -1.16
C SER A 182 -8.40 12.45 -1.39
N VAL A 183 -9.28 12.34 -0.38
CA VAL A 183 -10.64 12.88 -0.44
C VAL A 183 -10.60 14.40 -0.64
N LYS A 184 -9.78 15.11 0.15
CA LYS A 184 -9.62 16.57 0.08
C LYS A 184 -9.10 16.99 -1.29
N MET A 185 -8.10 16.30 -1.83
CA MET A 185 -7.54 16.56 -3.15
C MET A 185 -8.60 16.44 -4.26
N VAL A 186 -9.31 15.31 -4.33
CA VAL A 186 -10.32 15.08 -5.36
C VAL A 186 -11.49 16.07 -5.26
N GLN A 187 -11.88 16.46 -4.04
CA GLN A 187 -12.86 17.53 -3.84
C GLN A 187 -12.36 18.89 -4.31
N ALA A 188 -11.07 19.20 -4.12
CA ALA A 188 -10.46 20.44 -4.63
C ALA A 188 -10.44 20.49 -6.17
N PHE A 189 -10.28 19.34 -6.84
CA PHE A 189 -10.48 19.25 -8.29
C PHE A 189 -11.93 19.48 -8.72
N GLY A 190 -12.90 19.31 -7.82
CA GLY A 190 -14.33 19.53 -8.09
C GLY A 190 -15.15 18.27 -8.31
N ALA A 191 -14.54 17.09 -8.13
CA ALA A 191 -15.24 15.80 -8.19
C ALA A 191 -15.81 15.38 -6.83
N ALA A 192 -16.71 14.40 -6.83
CA ALA A 192 -17.18 13.73 -5.62
C ALA A 192 -16.24 12.56 -5.30
N ALA A 193 -15.42 12.70 -4.26
CA ALA A 193 -14.54 11.63 -3.80
C ALA A 193 -15.35 10.51 -3.15
N THR A 194 -15.05 9.26 -3.52
CA THR A 194 -15.72 8.05 -3.03
C THR A 194 -14.65 7.08 -2.51
N PRO A 195 -14.34 7.08 -1.19
CA PRO A 195 -13.39 6.13 -0.62
C PRO A 195 -13.89 4.70 -0.72
N LEU A 196 -13.15 3.83 -1.40
CA LEU A 196 -13.44 2.40 -1.57
C LEU A 196 -12.15 1.59 -1.51
N SER A 197 -12.25 0.31 -1.08
CA SER A 197 -11.16 -0.66 -1.21
C SER A 197 -10.78 -0.86 -2.68
N PHE A 198 -9.52 -1.27 -2.92
CA PHE A 198 -9.01 -1.40 -4.28
C PHE A 198 -9.70 -2.54 -5.05
N GLY A 199 -9.97 -3.66 -4.39
CA GLY A 199 -10.66 -4.81 -4.98
C GLY A 199 -12.10 -4.52 -5.42
N ASP A 200 -12.73 -3.45 -4.91
CA ASP A 200 -14.11 -3.09 -5.27
C ASP A 200 -14.21 -2.19 -6.51
N VAL A 201 -13.09 -1.59 -6.96
CA VAL A 201 -13.10 -0.52 -7.99
C VAL A 201 -13.68 -1.00 -9.33
N TYR A 202 -13.22 -2.15 -9.83
CA TYR A 202 -13.74 -2.70 -11.10
C TYR A 202 -15.27 -2.81 -11.09
N THR A 203 -15.80 -3.45 -10.05
CA THR A 203 -17.24 -3.67 -9.92
C THR A 203 -18.00 -2.35 -9.74
N ALA A 204 -17.45 -1.41 -8.98
CA ALA A 204 -18.08 -0.11 -8.75
C ALA A 204 -18.17 0.73 -10.04
N ILE A 205 -17.15 0.71 -10.90
CA ILE A 205 -17.20 1.36 -12.23
C ILE A 205 -18.18 0.61 -13.13
N GLN A 206 -18.09 -0.72 -13.20
CA GLN A 206 -18.99 -1.55 -14.02
C GLN A 206 -20.47 -1.33 -13.69
N GLN A 207 -20.80 -1.14 -12.42
CA GLN A 207 -22.15 -0.89 -11.94
C GLN A 207 -22.55 0.58 -11.93
N HIS A 208 -21.69 1.49 -12.40
CA HIS A 208 -21.91 2.94 -12.39
C HIS A 208 -22.15 3.54 -10.98
N VAL A 209 -21.62 2.90 -9.94
CA VAL A 209 -21.57 3.45 -8.57
C VAL A 209 -20.58 4.61 -8.51
N ILE A 210 -19.48 4.48 -9.24
CA ILE A 210 -18.48 5.52 -9.50
C ILE A 210 -18.27 5.67 -11.02
N ASP A 211 -17.78 6.82 -11.44
CA ASP A 211 -17.54 7.15 -12.85
C ASP A 211 -16.08 6.88 -13.25
N GLY A 212 -15.17 6.78 -12.27
CA GLY A 212 -13.75 6.53 -12.49
C GLY A 212 -12.99 6.43 -11.18
N ALA A 213 -11.68 6.37 -11.30
CA ALA A 213 -10.74 6.32 -10.17
C ALA A 213 -9.42 7.02 -10.56
N GLU A 214 -8.43 6.93 -9.70
CA GLU A 214 -7.09 7.44 -9.96
C GLU A 214 -6.05 6.37 -9.56
N ASN A 215 -5.06 6.14 -10.40
CA ASN A 215 -3.94 5.23 -10.19
C ASN A 215 -2.93 5.34 -11.35
N ASN A 216 -1.93 4.46 -11.35
CA ASN A 216 -0.98 4.24 -12.43
C ASN A 216 -1.56 3.30 -13.52
N GLU A 217 -0.81 3.09 -14.59
CA GLU A 217 -1.22 2.31 -15.77
C GLU A 217 -1.44 0.82 -15.47
N LEU A 218 -0.70 0.24 -14.50
CA LEU A 218 -0.83 -1.17 -14.16
C LEU A 218 -2.23 -1.55 -13.66
N ALA A 219 -2.96 -0.60 -13.06
CA ALA A 219 -4.34 -0.82 -12.65
C ALA A 219 -5.28 -1.15 -13.82
N LEU A 220 -4.98 -0.63 -15.03
CA LEU A 220 -5.78 -0.89 -16.22
C LEU A 220 -5.75 -2.37 -16.62
N THR A 221 -4.59 -3.01 -16.51
CA THR A 221 -4.37 -4.40 -16.96
C THR A 221 -4.45 -5.40 -15.82
N ASN A 222 -3.64 -5.24 -14.77
CA ASN A 222 -3.56 -6.19 -13.66
C ASN A 222 -4.89 -6.31 -12.89
N ASN A 223 -5.63 -5.21 -12.76
CA ASN A 223 -6.94 -5.17 -12.11
C ASN A 223 -8.10 -5.03 -13.11
N LYS A 224 -7.80 -5.06 -14.41
CA LYS A 224 -8.77 -5.00 -15.52
C LYS A 224 -9.61 -3.72 -15.55
N HIS A 225 -9.17 -2.65 -14.89
CA HIS A 225 -9.94 -1.40 -14.87
C HIS A 225 -10.11 -0.81 -16.27
N GLY A 226 -9.17 -1.06 -17.22
CA GLY A 226 -9.29 -0.69 -18.63
C GLY A 226 -10.46 -1.32 -19.38
N GLU A 227 -11.05 -2.43 -18.87
CA GLU A 227 -12.26 -3.00 -19.45
C GLU A 227 -13.50 -2.12 -19.21
N VAL A 228 -13.52 -1.37 -18.10
CA VAL A 228 -14.70 -0.61 -17.61
C VAL A 228 -14.48 0.91 -17.62
N ALA A 229 -13.25 1.40 -17.64
CA ALA A 229 -12.86 2.81 -17.77
C ALA A 229 -11.99 2.98 -19.02
N LYS A 230 -12.47 3.72 -20.02
CA LYS A 230 -11.88 3.78 -21.36
C LYS A 230 -10.98 4.97 -21.61
N TYR A 231 -10.86 5.89 -20.65
CA TYR A 231 -10.05 7.09 -20.78
C TYR A 231 -9.09 7.20 -19.62
N PHE A 232 -7.81 7.35 -19.92
CA PHE A 232 -6.74 7.54 -18.95
C PHE A 232 -6.07 8.88 -19.23
N SER A 233 -6.16 9.82 -18.29
CA SER A 233 -5.70 11.20 -18.46
C SER A 233 -4.46 11.44 -17.61
N TYR A 234 -3.32 11.79 -18.24
CA TYR A 234 -2.03 11.99 -17.58
C TYR A 234 -2.00 13.29 -16.77
N THR A 235 -2.75 13.31 -15.68
CA THR A 235 -2.80 14.45 -14.75
C THR A 235 -1.62 14.50 -13.80
N LYS A 236 -0.90 13.37 -13.60
CA LYS A 236 0.33 13.24 -12.80
C LYS A 236 0.23 13.89 -11.41
N HIS A 237 -0.92 13.71 -10.77
CA HIS A 237 -1.27 14.52 -9.60
C HIS A 237 -0.69 14.02 -8.28
N GLN A 238 -0.21 12.77 -8.21
CA GLN A 238 0.42 12.19 -7.01
C GLN A 238 1.42 11.07 -7.35
N MET A 239 2.38 10.85 -6.45
CA MET A 239 3.20 9.65 -6.33
C MET A 239 3.07 9.18 -4.89
N VAL A 240 2.34 8.07 -4.67
CA VAL A 240 1.98 7.55 -3.33
C VAL A 240 2.66 6.22 -3.16
N PRO A 241 3.80 6.13 -2.43
CA PRO A 241 4.54 4.88 -2.28
C PRO A 241 3.72 3.83 -1.52
N ASP A 242 3.92 2.57 -1.90
CA ASP A 242 3.47 1.43 -1.11
C ASP A 242 4.56 1.04 -0.11
N MET A 243 4.17 0.61 1.09
CA MET A 243 5.08 0.29 2.18
C MET A 243 4.93 -1.16 2.61
N LEU A 244 6.05 -1.88 2.78
CA LEU A 244 6.08 -3.16 3.49
C LEU A 244 6.05 -2.90 4.99
N VAL A 245 4.93 -3.19 5.61
CA VAL A 245 4.68 -2.95 7.03
C VAL A 245 4.75 -4.25 7.79
N GLY A 246 5.57 -4.34 8.84
CA GLY A 246 5.73 -5.52 9.69
C GLY A 246 5.12 -5.33 11.06
N ASN A 247 4.56 -6.41 11.64
CA ASN A 247 4.07 -6.40 13.02
C ASN A 247 5.22 -6.11 14.00
N LEU A 248 5.10 -5.05 14.79
CA LEU A 248 6.17 -4.61 15.70
C LEU A 248 6.54 -5.67 16.73
N LYS A 249 5.56 -6.39 17.28
CA LYS A 249 5.83 -7.44 18.26
C LYS A 249 6.60 -8.61 17.66
N PHE A 250 6.30 -8.95 16.40
CA PHE A 250 7.07 -9.96 15.68
C PHE A 250 8.51 -9.48 15.46
N LEU A 251 8.69 -8.29 14.90
CA LEU A 251 10.01 -7.72 14.62
C LEU A 251 10.87 -7.64 15.90
N ASN A 252 10.29 -7.18 17.00
CA ASN A 252 10.98 -7.11 18.30
C ASN A 252 11.25 -8.48 18.95
N SER A 253 10.67 -9.57 18.43
CA SER A 253 10.94 -10.94 18.91
C SER A 253 12.10 -11.64 18.19
N LEU A 254 12.61 -11.03 17.11
CA LEU A 254 13.72 -11.54 16.31
C LEU A 254 15.05 -11.31 17.03
N SER A 255 16.04 -12.19 16.81
CA SER A 255 17.42 -11.86 17.14
C SER A 255 17.98 -10.81 16.16
N ASP A 256 19.09 -10.16 16.53
CA ASP A 256 19.72 -9.16 15.65
C ASP A 256 20.09 -9.75 14.28
N GLU A 257 20.54 -11.01 14.24
CA GLU A 257 20.87 -11.72 13.00
C GLU A 257 19.62 -12.03 12.18
N GLU A 258 18.51 -12.41 12.81
CA GLU A 258 17.25 -12.66 12.14
C GLU A 258 16.67 -11.35 11.57
N LEU A 259 16.66 -10.28 12.37
CA LEU A 259 16.19 -8.97 11.94
C LEU A 259 17.01 -8.44 10.76
N ALA A 260 18.34 -8.64 10.78
CA ALA A 260 19.20 -8.27 9.64
C ALA A 260 18.82 -9.01 8.36
N VAL A 261 18.46 -10.31 8.44
CA VAL A 261 17.97 -11.07 7.28
C VAL A 261 16.65 -10.52 6.77
N PHE A 262 15.69 -10.17 7.65
CA PHE A 262 14.42 -9.57 7.23
C PHE A 262 14.58 -8.17 6.63
N LYS A 263 15.46 -7.32 7.19
CA LYS A 263 15.79 -6.00 6.62
C LYS A 263 16.43 -6.14 5.23
N GLU A 264 17.37 -7.06 5.06
CA GLU A 264 18.01 -7.29 3.75
C GLU A 264 17.02 -7.90 2.74
N ALA A 265 16.13 -8.80 3.16
CA ALA A 265 15.06 -9.33 2.30
C ALA A 265 14.14 -8.19 1.82
N ALA A 266 13.79 -7.26 2.72
CA ALA A 266 12.98 -6.10 2.38
C ALA A 266 13.69 -5.20 1.35
N ARG A 267 14.96 -4.89 1.56
CA ARG A 267 15.77 -4.10 0.63
C ARG A 267 15.85 -4.75 -0.76
N LEU A 268 16.16 -6.05 -0.82
CA LEU A 268 16.24 -6.80 -2.08
C LEU A 268 14.87 -6.89 -2.79
N SER A 269 13.78 -6.92 -2.04
CA SER A 269 12.44 -6.94 -2.64
C SER A 269 12.09 -5.62 -3.33
N THR A 270 12.52 -4.48 -2.78
CA THR A 270 12.39 -3.18 -3.44
C THR A 270 13.24 -3.12 -4.72
N GLU A 271 14.48 -3.60 -4.68
CA GLU A 271 15.34 -3.62 -5.87
C GLU A 271 14.75 -4.48 -7.00
N GLU A 272 14.19 -5.66 -6.69
CA GLU A 272 13.54 -6.53 -7.66
C GLU A 272 12.30 -5.84 -8.26
N GLU A 273 11.47 -5.24 -7.42
CA GLU A 273 10.26 -4.51 -7.85
C GLU A 273 10.62 -3.36 -8.80
N LEU A 274 11.57 -2.51 -8.42
CA LEU A 274 12.03 -1.37 -9.24
C LEU A 274 12.62 -1.84 -10.57
N SER A 275 13.31 -2.98 -10.60
CA SER A 275 13.98 -3.50 -11.80
C SER A 275 13.01 -3.87 -12.91
N CYS A 276 11.79 -4.27 -12.58
CA CYS A 276 10.77 -4.70 -13.56
C CYS A 276 9.66 -3.66 -13.77
N TRP A 277 9.63 -2.58 -13.00
CA TRP A 277 8.55 -1.60 -13.03
C TRP A 277 8.34 -0.97 -14.41
N GLY A 278 9.39 -0.41 -14.98
CA GLY A 278 9.32 0.31 -16.27
C GLY A 278 8.82 -0.55 -17.43
N ASP A 279 9.35 -1.77 -17.54
CA ASP A 279 8.94 -2.71 -18.59
C ASP A 279 7.47 -3.10 -18.44
N GLN A 280 7.00 -3.32 -17.23
CA GLN A 280 5.60 -3.68 -16.96
C GLN A 280 4.63 -2.52 -17.21
N VAL A 281 5.01 -1.28 -16.90
CA VAL A 281 4.21 -0.09 -17.23
C VAL A 281 4.06 0.04 -18.74
N GLU A 282 5.14 -0.12 -19.50
CA GLU A 282 5.09 -0.02 -20.97
C GLU A 282 4.23 -1.14 -21.58
N GLU A 283 4.37 -2.39 -21.09
CA GLU A 283 3.51 -3.50 -21.49
C GLU A 283 2.03 -3.24 -21.16
N ALA A 284 1.75 -2.72 -19.96
CA ALA A 284 0.40 -2.39 -19.55
C ALA A 284 -0.25 -1.33 -20.44
N LYS A 285 0.48 -0.29 -20.82
CA LYS A 285 0.01 0.74 -21.78
C LYS A 285 -0.36 0.11 -23.11
N GLN A 286 0.52 -0.71 -23.68
CA GLN A 286 0.28 -1.38 -24.96
C GLN A 286 -0.96 -2.29 -24.91
N ILE A 287 -1.11 -3.10 -23.86
CA ILE A 287 -2.30 -3.96 -23.67
C ILE A 287 -3.55 -3.11 -23.49
N ALA A 288 -3.51 -2.07 -22.66
CA ALA A 288 -4.66 -1.20 -22.41
C ALA A 288 -5.13 -0.50 -23.69
N GLU A 289 -4.22 0.01 -24.51
CA GLU A 289 -4.53 0.66 -25.77
C GLU A 289 -5.04 -0.33 -26.83
N ASN A 290 -4.29 -1.41 -27.09
CA ASN A 290 -4.55 -2.29 -28.23
C ASN A 290 -5.66 -3.32 -27.96
N ASP A 291 -5.71 -3.89 -26.75
CA ASP A 291 -6.60 -5.01 -26.42
C ASP A 291 -7.83 -4.55 -25.64
N MET A 292 -7.69 -3.52 -24.80
CA MET A 292 -8.81 -3.01 -23.99
C MET A 292 -9.47 -1.77 -24.61
N GLY A 293 -8.86 -1.11 -25.60
CA GLY A 293 -9.38 0.08 -26.26
C GLY A 293 -9.41 1.30 -25.34
N VAL A 294 -8.43 1.41 -24.44
CA VAL A 294 -8.23 2.60 -23.60
C VAL A 294 -7.60 3.70 -24.43
N THR A 295 -8.11 4.92 -24.27
CA THR A 295 -7.54 6.13 -24.87
C THR A 295 -6.73 6.86 -23.81
N PHE A 296 -5.44 7.03 -24.08
CA PHE A 296 -4.54 7.84 -23.25
C PHE A 296 -4.62 9.31 -23.70
N ILE A 297 -4.72 10.21 -22.74
CA ILE A 297 -4.94 11.65 -22.97
C ILE A 297 -3.83 12.43 -22.26
N ASP A 298 -3.04 13.17 -23.02
CA ASP A 298 -2.13 14.17 -22.48
C ASP A 298 -2.92 15.44 -22.15
N VAL A 299 -2.72 15.96 -20.93
CA VAL A 299 -3.42 17.16 -20.46
C VAL A 299 -2.41 18.27 -20.10
N ASP A 300 -2.89 19.51 -20.02
CA ASP A 300 -2.11 20.59 -19.43
C ASP A 300 -2.07 20.42 -17.90
N ILE A 301 -0.95 19.86 -17.40
CA ILE A 301 -0.74 19.60 -15.97
C ILE A 301 -0.86 20.89 -15.15
N SER A 302 -0.50 22.06 -15.73
CA SER A 302 -0.54 23.33 -15.01
C SER A 302 -1.97 23.74 -14.62
N GLU A 303 -2.97 23.40 -15.42
CA GLU A 303 -4.37 23.66 -15.09
C GLU A 303 -4.81 22.83 -13.87
N PHE A 304 -4.37 21.56 -13.81
CA PHE A 304 -4.68 20.68 -12.69
C PHE A 304 -3.91 21.08 -11.41
N SER A 305 -2.62 21.34 -11.50
CA SER A 305 -1.80 21.73 -10.34
C SER A 305 -2.26 23.07 -9.74
N ASN A 306 -2.60 24.05 -10.57
CA ASN A 306 -3.15 25.33 -10.12
C ASN A 306 -4.48 25.14 -9.35
N LYS A 307 -5.29 24.16 -9.74
CA LYS A 307 -6.59 23.89 -9.12
C LYS A 307 -6.47 23.44 -7.67
N VAL A 308 -5.39 22.74 -7.33
CA VAL A 308 -5.12 22.18 -5.98
C VAL A 308 -3.95 22.86 -5.28
N SER A 309 -3.50 24.00 -5.76
CA SER A 309 -2.31 24.70 -5.25
C SER A 309 -2.34 25.02 -3.75
N ASN A 310 -3.52 25.18 -3.15
CA ASN A 310 -3.67 25.47 -1.71
C ASN A 310 -3.67 24.20 -0.84
N VAL A 311 -3.83 22.99 -1.44
CA VAL A 311 -4.06 21.76 -0.67
C VAL A 311 -2.85 21.41 0.19
N GLN A 312 -1.62 21.56 -0.34
CA GLN A 312 -0.40 21.30 0.43
C GLN A 312 -0.32 22.20 1.67
N GLN A 313 -0.50 23.52 1.51
CA GLN A 313 -0.44 24.45 2.63
C GLN A 313 -1.53 24.18 3.67
N GLU A 314 -2.75 23.87 3.22
CA GLU A 314 -3.84 23.51 4.12
C GLU A 314 -3.56 22.21 4.91
N MET A 315 -2.82 21.27 4.33
CA MET A 315 -2.39 20.05 5.03
C MET A 315 -1.30 20.36 6.06
N LEU A 316 -0.30 21.18 5.70
CA LEU A 316 0.76 21.63 6.62
C LEU A 316 0.18 22.43 7.80
N ASP A 317 -0.79 23.31 7.54
CA ASP A 317 -1.47 24.09 8.59
C ASP A 317 -2.27 23.18 9.54
N ALA A 318 -2.84 22.09 9.01
CA ALA A 318 -3.62 21.13 9.80
C ALA A 318 -2.72 20.19 10.62
N ASN A 319 -1.55 19.81 10.08
CA ASN A 319 -0.59 18.93 10.72
C ASN A 319 0.83 19.51 10.62
N PRO A 320 1.24 20.37 11.57
CA PRO A 320 2.58 20.96 11.57
C PRO A 320 3.72 19.94 11.74
N ASP A 321 3.44 18.73 12.24
CA ASP A 321 4.46 17.72 12.54
C ASP A 321 5.10 17.15 11.26
N ILE A 322 4.42 17.27 10.10
CA ILE A 322 4.98 16.85 8.81
C ILE A 322 5.84 17.93 8.12
N GLN A 323 5.96 19.13 8.71
CA GLN A 323 6.69 20.25 8.09
C GLN A 323 8.15 19.93 7.81
N ASP A 324 8.84 19.26 8.73
CA ASP A 324 10.27 18.93 8.55
C ASP A 324 10.46 17.95 7.39
N LEU A 325 9.61 16.93 7.29
CA LEU A 325 9.63 15.98 6.16
C LEU A 325 9.29 16.69 4.84
N TYR A 326 8.31 17.60 4.85
CA TYR A 326 8.00 18.41 3.68
C TYR A 326 9.20 19.24 3.22
N ASN A 327 9.87 19.92 4.14
CA ASN A 327 11.06 20.73 3.82
C ASN A 327 12.19 19.88 3.25
N HIS A 328 12.39 18.67 3.79
CA HIS A 328 13.38 17.72 3.29
C HIS A 328 13.06 17.28 1.85
N ILE A 329 11.82 16.94 1.58
CA ILE A 329 11.35 16.57 0.22
C ILE A 329 11.55 17.74 -0.75
N GLN A 330 11.21 18.99 -0.35
CA GLN A 330 11.37 20.15 -1.20
C GLN A 330 12.84 20.47 -1.49
N ALA A 331 13.74 20.19 -0.55
CA ALA A 331 15.17 20.35 -0.79
C ALA A 331 15.68 19.38 -1.88
N ILE A 332 15.25 18.12 -1.83
CA ILE A 332 15.60 17.13 -2.86
C ILE A 332 14.96 17.50 -4.20
N ASN A 333 13.68 17.90 -4.22
CA ASN A 333 13.03 18.36 -5.45
C ASN A 333 13.86 19.46 -6.15
N ALA A 334 14.34 20.46 -5.40
CA ALA A 334 15.12 21.56 -5.94
C ALA A 334 16.46 21.11 -6.58
N GLU A 335 17.11 20.10 -6.00
CA GLU A 335 18.34 19.53 -6.57
C GLU A 335 18.10 18.88 -7.94
N TYR A 336 16.98 18.17 -8.10
CA TYR A 336 16.64 17.51 -9.36
C TYR A 336 16.08 18.47 -10.42
N GLU A 337 15.44 19.57 -10.04
CA GLU A 337 15.05 20.64 -10.97
C GLU A 337 16.26 21.36 -11.56
N GLU A 338 17.24 21.72 -10.72
CA GLU A 338 18.48 22.37 -11.16
C GLU A 338 19.32 21.46 -12.07
N GLY A 339 19.40 20.14 -11.76
CA GLY A 339 20.09 19.16 -12.57
C GLY A 339 19.48 18.95 -13.97
N SER A 340 18.17 19.10 -14.09
CA SER A 340 17.44 18.95 -15.36
C SER A 340 17.54 20.17 -16.27
N ALA A 341 17.99 21.32 -15.75
CA ALA A 341 18.15 22.58 -16.49
C ALA A 341 19.54 22.75 -17.14
N GLN A 342 20.48 21.83 -16.94
CA GLN A 342 21.82 21.80 -17.53
C GLN A 342 21.90 20.78 -18.67
#